data_097e5c6c48cfad8f57fbe12e36fba823
#
_entry.id   097e5c6c48cfad8f57fbe12e36fba823
#
_cell.length_a   1.000
_cell.length_b   1.000
_cell.length_c   1.000
_cell.angle_alpha   90.00
_cell.angle_beta   90.00
_cell.angle_gamma   90.00
#
_symmetry.space_group_name_H-M   'P 1'
#
loop_
_entity.id
_entity.type
_entity.pdbx_description
1 polymer ?
#
loop_
_entity_poly.entity_id
_entity_poly.type
_entity_poly.pdbx_seq_one_letter_code
_entity_poly.pdbx_strand_id
1 'polypeptide(L)'
;MAKEIINFIETRFKKDCDWIGKNCLWFAYLLKKRFSNLNIYYLPIEGHFVVGCLGEYFDWTGKIKLEETPILFDEIKENDELWYNRLIRDCLN
;
A
#
# COMPACT_ATOMS: atom_id res chain seq x y z
N MET A 1 13.88 11.51 -0.57
CA MET A 1 12.49 11.04 -0.56
C MET A 1 12.34 9.67 0.12
N ALA A 2 13.04 8.63 -0.37
CA ALA A 2 12.93 7.29 0.22
C ALA A 2 13.32 7.25 1.69
N LYS A 3 14.35 7.96 2.08
CA LYS A 3 14.81 8.01 3.46
C LYS A 3 13.73 8.58 4.40
N GLU A 4 13.02 9.60 3.96
CA GLU A 4 11.96 10.21 4.74
C GLU A 4 10.77 9.25 4.91
N ILE A 5 10.45 8.52 3.85
CA ILE A 5 9.37 7.53 3.88
C ILE A 5 9.72 6.39 4.83
N ILE A 6 10.93 5.85 4.73
CA ILE A 6 11.39 4.77 5.59
C ILE A 6 11.37 5.21 7.06
N ASN A 7 11.86 6.42 7.34
CA ASN A 7 11.88 6.96 8.68
C ASN A 7 10.45 7.10 9.26
N PHE A 8 9.52 7.57 8.44
CA PHE A 8 8.12 7.68 8.84
C PHE A 8 7.55 6.30 9.18
N ILE A 9 7.81 5.30 8.34
CA ILE A 9 7.33 3.93 8.56
C ILE A 9 7.89 3.38 9.87
N GLU A 10 9.19 3.49 10.09
CA GLU A 10 9.83 2.95 11.30
C GLU A 10 9.33 3.63 12.58
N THR A 11 8.94 4.90 12.49
CA THR A 11 8.49 5.67 13.65
C THR A 11 7.01 5.45 13.96
N ARG A 12 6.18 5.22 12.94
CA ARG A 12 4.72 5.21 13.09
C ARG A 12 4.09 3.82 13.05
N PHE A 13 4.76 2.84 12.45
CA PHE A 13 4.20 1.50 12.28
C PHE A 13 5.04 0.48 13.04
N LYS A 14 4.39 -0.20 13.96
CA LYS A 14 5.04 -1.25 14.75
C LYS A 14 5.07 -2.55 13.93
N LYS A 15 6.20 -3.25 14.00
CA LYS A 15 6.38 -4.48 13.23
C LYS A 15 5.54 -5.65 13.75
N ASP A 16 5.08 -5.57 14.98
CA ASP A 16 4.26 -6.61 15.59
C ASP A 16 2.77 -6.48 15.29
N CYS A 17 2.37 -5.41 14.57
CA CYS A 17 0.99 -5.25 14.15
C CYS A 17 0.72 -6.04 12.89
N ASP A 18 -0.51 -6.57 12.77
CA ASP A 18 -0.92 -7.29 11.57
C ASP A 18 -1.39 -6.31 10.51
N TRP A 19 -0.46 -5.91 9.65
CA TRP A 19 -0.76 -5.01 8.54
C TRP A 19 -1.09 -5.75 7.25
N ILE A 20 -0.79 -7.06 7.17
CA ILE A 20 -1.02 -7.85 5.96
C ILE A 20 -2.49 -8.17 5.78
N GLY A 21 -3.15 -8.67 6.82
CA GLY A 21 -4.50 -9.21 6.70
C GLY A 21 -5.58 -8.16 6.53
N LYS A 22 -5.58 -7.12 7.36
CA LYS A 22 -6.69 -6.17 7.42
C LYS A 22 -6.29 -4.71 7.33
N ASN A 23 -5.05 -4.38 7.65
CA ASN A 23 -4.65 -2.98 7.82
C ASN A 23 -3.74 -2.45 6.71
N CYS A 24 -3.42 -3.26 5.70
CA CYS A 24 -2.49 -2.84 4.64
C CYS A 24 -3.03 -1.65 3.82
N LEU A 25 -4.34 -1.58 3.59
CA LEU A 25 -4.91 -0.45 2.86
C LEU A 25 -4.90 0.81 3.72
N TRP A 26 -5.13 0.70 5.03
CA TRP A 26 -5.00 1.83 5.96
C TRP A 26 -3.58 2.37 5.97
N PHE A 27 -2.58 1.48 6.02
CA PHE A 27 -1.19 1.85 5.91
C PHE A 27 -0.94 2.67 4.64
N ALA A 28 -1.43 2.17 3.49
CA ALA A 28 -1.24 2.85 2.20
C ALA A 28 -1.89 4.23 2.19
N TYR A 29 -3.11 4.37 2.73
CA TYR A 29 -3.78 5.66 2.82
C TYR A 29 -3.03 6.65 3.71
N LEU A 30 -2.52 6.20 4.85
CA LEU A 30 -1.77 7.06 5.75
C LEU A 30 -0.50 7.58 5.09
N LEU A 31 0.22 6.72 4.37
CA LEU A 31 1.42 7.13 3.67
C LEU A 31 1.12 8.09 2.53
N LYS A 32 0.07 7.82 1.75
CA LYS A 32 -0.31 8.72 0.67
C LYS A 32 -0.72 10.09 1.20
N LYS A 33 -1.40 10.13 2.33
CA LYS A 33 -1.79 11.39 2.94
C LYS A 33 -0.59 12.19 3.43
N ARG A 34 0.42 11.50 3.96
CA ARG A 34 1.65 12.14 4.45
C ARG A 34 2.58 12.55 3.30
N PHE A 35 2.65 11.72 2.26
CA PHE A 35 3.51 11.95 1.09
C PHE A 35 2.65 11.89 -0.16
N SER A 36 2.17 13.05 -0.61
CA SER A 36 1.16 13.14 -1.68
C SER A 36 1.63 12.61 -3.03
N ASN A 37 2.94 12.51 -3.24
CA ASN A 37 3.50 11.99 -4.48
C ASN A 37 3.54 10.46 -4.54
N LEU A 38 3.18 9.77 -3.45
CA LEU A 38 3.07 8.32 -3.46
C LEU A 38 1.75 7.90 -4.13
N ASN A 39 1.78 6.74 -4.78
CA ASN A 39 0.59 6.09 -5.31
C ASN A 39 0.35 4.79 -4.56
N ILE A 40 -0.90 4.36 -4.50
CA ILE A 40 -1.28 3.10 -3.87
C ILE A 40 -1.35 2.03 -4.96
N TYR A 41 -0.71 0.90 -4.71
CA TYR A 41 -0.68 -0.24 -5.61
C TYR A 41 -1.21 -1.48 -4.90
N TYR A 42 -1.85 -2.36 -5.66
CA TYR A 42 -2.32 -3.65 -5.18
C TYR A 42 -1.44 -4.76 -5.76
N LEU A 43 -1.05 -5.70 -4.93
CA LEU A 43 -0.28 -6.88 -5.34
C LEU A 43 -1.21 -8.08 -5.32
N PRO A 44 -1.75 -8.50 -6.50
CA PRO A 44 -2.80 -9.52 -6.53
C PRO A 44 -2.38 -10.91 -6.07
N ILE A 45 -1.12 -11.29 -6.28
CA ILE A 45 -0.64 -12.60 -5.84
C ILE A 45 -0.48 -12.63 -4.32
N GLU A 46 0.16 -11.62 -3.76
CA GLU A 46 0.33 -11.53 -2.31
C GLU A 46 -0.93 -11.08 -1.59
N GLY A 47 -1.84 -10.40 -2.29
CA GLY A 47 -3.10 -9.97 -1.74
C GLY A 47 -2.98 -8.81 -0.74
N HIS A 48 -2.04 -7.89 -0.97
CA HIS A 48 -1.95 -6.72 -0.09
C HIS A 48 -1.59 -5.45 -0.84
N PHE A 49 -1.70 -4.31 -0.15
CA PHE A 49 -1.45 -2.99 -0.71
C PHE A 49 -0.08 -2.47 -0.30
N VAL A 50 0.55 -1.75 -1.22
CA VAL A 50 1.82 -1.07 -0.97
C VAL A 50 1.72 0.34 -1.55
N VAL A 51 2.67 1.19 -1.22
CA VAL A 51 2.78 2.51 -1.83
C VAL A 51 4.08 2.58 -2.63
N GLY A 52 4.10 3.47 -3.63
CA GLY A 52 5.30 3.59 -4.44
C GLY A 52 5.37 4.89 -5.21
N CYS A 53 6.57 5.26 -5.61
CA CYS A 53 6.83 6.36 -6.54
C CYS A 53 8.21 6.16 -7.17
N LEU A 54 8.33 6.57 -8.43
CA LEU A 54 9.60 6.55 -9.16
C LEU A 54 10.29 5.18 -9.13
N GLY A 55 9.50 4.11 -9.20
CA GLY A 55 10.05 2.74 -9.23
C GLY A 55 10.45 2.18 -7.88
N GLU A 56 10.21 2.89 -6.79
CA GLU A 56 10.48 2.42 -5.44
C GLU A 56 9.16 2.15 -4.71
N TYR A 57 9.10 1.03 -3.98
CA TYR A 57 7.88 0.57 -3.31
C TYR A 57 8.13 0.34 -1.83
N PHE A 58 7.10 0.58 -1.00
CA PHE A 58 7.19 0.50 0.45
C PHE A 58 5.97 -0.17 1.04
N ASP A 59 6.19 -0.98 2.07
CA ASP A 59 5.12 -1.45 2.94
C ASP A 59 5.47 -1.09 4.39
N TRP A 60 4.76 -1.67 5.38
CA TRP A 60 5.00 -1.30 6.79
C TRP A 60 6.38 -1.74 7.30
N THR A 61 7.08 -2.59 6.57
CA THR A 61 8.44 -3.01 6.94
C THR A 61 9.52 -2.09 6.36
N GLY A 62 9.15 -1.15 5.49
CA GLY A 62 10.07 -0.23 4.85
C GLY A 62 10.09 -0.45 3.35
N LYS A 63 11.25 -0.19 2.73
CA LYS A 63 11.40 -0.37 1.29
C LYS A 63 11.41 -1.86 0.94
N ILE A 64 10.63 -2.22 -0.07
CA ILE A 64 10.50 -3.61 -0.52
C ILE A 64 10.88 -3.76 -1.99
N LYS A 65 11.19 -5.00 -2.38
CA LYS A 65 11.40 -5.36 -3.77
C LYS A 65 10.18 -6.15 -4.22
N LEU A 66 9.58 -5.75 -5.34
CA LEU A 66 8.41 -6.44 -5.87
C LEU A 66 8.81 -7.71 -6.62
N GLU A 67 8.05 -8.78 -6.42
CA GLU A 67 8.20 -10.04 -7.14
C GLU A 67 7.06 -10.26 -8.12
N GLU A 68 6.13 -9.32 -8.22
CA GLU A 68 5.01 -9.37 -9.15
C GLU A 68 4.73 -7.97 -9.69
N THR A 69 3.94 -7.90 -10.75
CA THR A 69 3.56 -6.61 -11.34
C THR A 69 2.48 -5.94 -10.48
N PRO A 70 2.75 -4.74 -9.94
CA PRO A 70 1.74 -4.04 -9.15
C PRO A 70 0.66 -3.44 -10.06
N ILE A 71 -0.55 -3.34 -9.51
CA ILE A 71 -1.68 -2.72 -10.19
C ILE A 71 -2.01 -1.43 -9.47
N LEU A 72 -2.04 -0.32 -10.21
CA LEU A 72 -2.38 0.97 -9.62
C LEU A 72 -3.83 0.92 -9.10
N PHE A 73 -4.02 1.27 -7.84
CA PHE A 73 -5.33 1.14 -7.19
C PHE A 73 -6.40 1.98 -7.88
N ASP A 74 -6.04 3.18 -8.35
CA ASP A 74 -6.98 4.03 -9.08
C ASP A 74 -7.44 3.38 -10.39
N GLU A 75 -6.61 2.57 -11.03
CA GLU A 75 -7.00 1.83 -12.23
C GLU A 75 -8.05 0.76 -11.92
N ILE A 76 -7.93 0.11 -10.77
CA ILE A 76 -8.95 -0.86 -10.35
C ILE A 76 -10.28 -0.14 -10.14
N LYS A 77 -10.26 1.01 -9.49
CA LYS A 77 -11.45 1.80 -9.25
C LYS A 77 -12.14 2.20 -10.56
N GLU A 78 -11.37 2.62 -11.56
CA GLU A 78 -11.90 3.09 -12.83
C GLU A 78 -12.37 1.97 -13.74
N ASN A 79 -11.68 0.82 -13.72
CA ASN A 79 -11.92 -0.25 -14.70
C ASN A 79 -12.72 -1.43 -14.16
N ASP A 80 -12.76 -1.61 -12.83
CA ASP A 80 -13.47 -2.74 -12.22
C ASP A 80 -14.01 -2.33 -10.84
N GLU A 81 -15.15 -1.65 -10.88
CA GLU A 81 -15.76 -1.13 -9.65
C GLU A 81 -16.17 -2.24 -8.68
N LEU A 82 -16.59 -3.41 -9.18
CA LEU A 82 -16.96 -4.52 -8.31
C LEU A 82 -15.75 -5.06 -7.54
N TRP A 83 -14.63 -5.21 -8.23
CA TRP A 83 -13.39 -5.64 -7.59
C TRP A 83 -12.90 -4.60 -6.59
N TYR A 84 -12.95 -3.32 -6.98
CA TYR A 84 -12.58 -2.21 -6.10
C TYR A 84 -13.40 -2.26 -4.79
N ASN A 85 -14.72 -2.38 -4.90
CA ASN A 85 -15.59 -2.41 -3.73
C ASN A 85 -15.33 -3.63 -2.86
N ARG A 86 -15.03 -4.79 -3.46
CA ARG A 86 -14.67 -5.99 -2.73
C ARG A 86 -13.37 -5.81 -1.95
N LEU A 87 -12.36 -5.21 -2.58
CA LEU A 87 -11.08 -4.95 -1.92
C LEU A 87 -11.24 -3.99 -0.73
N ILE A 88 -12.03 -2.93 -0.92
CA ILE A 88 -12.33 -1.99 0.16
C ILE A 88 -13.00 -2.72 1.33
N ARG A 89 -14.01 -3.51 1.04
CA ARG A 89 -14.76 -4.24 2.07
C ARG A 89 -13.86 -5.22 2.82
N ASP A 90 -13.05 -5.98 2.09
CA ASP A 90 -12.21 -7.02 2.69
C ASP A 90 -11.05 -6.44 3.50
N CYS A 91 -10.53 -5.29 3.10
CA CYS A 91 -9.35 -4.68 3.74
C CYS A 91 -9.70 -3.67 4.84
N LEU A 92 -10.88 -3.05 4.81
CA LEU A 92 -11.26 -2.03 5.77
C LEU A 92 -12.27 -2.51 6.81
N ASN A 93 -12.81 -3.66 6.61
CA ASN A 93 -13.67 -4.30 7.59
C ASN A 93 -12.87 -5.40 8.31
#